data_b888b93024ccaabbd17127fe537d4782
#
_entry.id   b888b93024ccaabbd17127fe537d4782
#
_cell.length_a   1.000
_cell.length_b   1.000
_cell.length_c   1.000
_cell.angle_alpha   90.00
_cell.angle_beta   90.00
_cell.angle_gamma   90.00
#
_symmetry.space_group_name_H-M   'P 1'
#
loop_
_entity.id
_entity.type
_entity.pdbx_description
1 polymer ?
#
loop_
_entity_poly.entity_id
_entity_poly.type
_entity_poly.pdbx_seq_one_letter_code
_entity_poly.pdbx_strand_id
1 'polypeptide(L)'
;MKVSLRKAAMVLMIAISGLSFSDDDRTGFLSNMRELKEISDIMDVIQDSYVENANAHKNKEEKNKKTSQDAQKNTKVTKKSLMQGALKGMMESLDDPHSVYFTREELRSFQEDIKGKYVGVGMVIQKKVGEPLTVVSPIEDGPAYKVGIKPKDQIVEIDGESTYNLTSEEASKRLKGKANTTVKVKVYREANKLTKVFELKRETIELKYVKSKMLEGGIGYLRLTQFGDNVYPDMKKALEGLQAKGMKALILDLRSNPGGELGQSIKIASMFIEKGKIVSTRQKKGEETV
;
A
#
# COMPACT_ATOMS: atom_id res chain seq x y z
N MET A 1 23.63 3.27 -33.68
CA MET A 1 23.23 2.18 -34.60
C MET A 1 21.73 1.95 -34.43
N LYS A 2 20.90 2.57 -35.25
CA LYS A 2 19.42 2.40 -35.23
C LYS A 2 19.10 1.09 -35.97
N VAL A 3 18.90 0.01 -35.26
CA VAL A 3 18.31 -1.20 -35.84
C VAL A 3 16.83 -0.89 -36.04
N SER A 4 16.42 -0.78 -37.29
CA SER A 4 15.05 -0.47 -37.67
C SER A 4 14.07 -1.47 -37.06
N LEU A 5 13.04 -0.99 -36.35
CA LEU A 5 11.94 -1.78 -35.79
C LEU A 5 11.35 -2.79 -36.81
N ARG A 6 11.42 -2.46 -38.11
CA ARG A 6 11.01 -3.34 -39.23
C ARG A 6 11.83 -4.62 -39.32
N LYS A 7 13.14 -4.57 -38.99
CA LYS A 7 14.02 -5.77 -38.99
C LYS A 7 13.77 -6.66 -37.76
N ALA A 8 13.46 -6.08 -36.60
CA ALA A 8 13.09 -6.86 -35.41
C ALA A 8 11.76 -7.59 -35.58
N ALA A 9 10.76 -6.93 -36.19
CA ALA A 9 9.48 -7.57 -36.52
C ALA A 9 9.65 -8.69 -37.57
N MET A 10 10.55 -8.53 -38.54
CA MET A 10 10.81 -9.53 -39.56
C MET A 10 11.57 -10.75 -39.02
N VAL A 11 12.50 -10.55 -38.06
CA VAL A 11 13.20 -11.67 -37.38
C VAL A 11 12.25 -12.43 -36.44
N LEU A 12 11.31 -11.74 -35.77
CA LEU A 12 10.30 -12.39 -34.97
C LEU A 12 9.30 -13.21 -35.83
N MET A 13 8.92 -12.72 -37.00
CA MET A 13 8.08 -13.49 -37.95
C MET A 13 8.76 -14.78 -38.46
N ILE A 14 10.08 -14.75 -38.68
CA ILE A 14 10.82 -15.94 -39.14
C ILE A 14 10.95 -16.98 -38.03
N ALA A 15 11.06 -16.57 -36.75
CA ALA A 15 11.08 -17.46 -35.61
C ALA A 15 9.73 -18.14 -35.32
N ILE A 16 8.61 -17.47 -35.66
CA ILE A 16 7.24 -17.98 -35.47
C ILE A 16 6.80 -18.92 -36.63
N SER A 17 7.40 -18.80 -37.82
CA SER A 17 7.08 -19.65 -38.97
C SER A 17 7.54 -21.11 -38.81
N GLY A 18 8.31 -21.43 -37.78
CA GLY A 18 8.71 -22.82 -37.44
C GLY A 18 7.81 -23.53 -36.42
N LEU A 19 6.86 -22.79 -35.81
CA LEU A 19 5.85 -23.35 -34.91
C LEU A 19 4.55 -23.52 -35.70
N SER A 20 4.02 -24.76 -35.80
CA SER A 20 2.72 -25.06 -36.39
C SER A 20 1.60 -24.54 -35.47
N PHE A 21 1.32 -23.23 -35.56
CA PHE A 21 0.12 -22.64 -34.96
C PHE A 21 -1.10 -22.97 -35.86
N SER A 22 -2.23 -23.28 -35.22
CA SER A 22 -3.52 -23.34 -35.91
C SER A 22 -3.86 -21.94 -36.49
N ASP A 23 -4.66 -21.88 -37.54
CA ASP A 23 -5.08 -20.60 -38.14
C ASP A 23 -5.83 -19.71 -37.12
N ASP A 24 -6.53 -20.29 -36.16
CA ASP A 24 -7.20 -19.61 -35.05
C ASP A 24 -6.18 -18.96 -34.10
N ASP A 25 -5.08 -19.64 -33.78
CA ASP A 25 -4.03 -19.07 -32.92
C ASP A 25 -3.27 -17.91 -33.58
N ARG A 26 -3.12 -17.95 -34.90
CA ARG A 26 -2.48 -16.88 -35.69
C ARG A 26 -3.34 -15.63 -35.76
N THR A 27 -4.64 -15.77 -35.98
CA THR A 27 -5.59 -14.67 -36.03
C THR A 27 -5.70 -14.00 -34.66
N GLY A 28 -5.77 -14.76 -33.58
CA GLY A 28 -5.77 -14.25 -32.21
C GLY A 28 -4.47 -13.52 -31.86
N PHE A 29 -3.30 -14.04 -32.24
CA PHE A 29 -2.02 -13.39 -32.01
C PHE A 29 -1.89 -12.04 -32.74
N LEU A 30 -2.30 -12.00 -34.03
CA LEU A 30 -2.25 -10.78 -34.84
C LEU A 30 -3.23 -9.70 -34.34
N SER A 31 -4.43 -10.11 -33.88
CA SER A 31 -5.39 -9.22 -33.23
C SER A 31 -4.81 -8.60 -31.97
N ASN A 32 -4.27 -9.42 -31.05
CA ASN A 32 -3.65 -8.94 -29.82
C ASN A 32 -2.47 -8.00 -30.09
N MET A 33 -1.65 -8.28 -31.11
CA MET A 33 -0.55 -7.39 -31.53
C MET A 33 -1.03 -6.04 -32.04
N ARG A 34 -2.18 -6.01 -32.71
CA ARG A 34 -2.79 -4.77 -33.21
C ARG A 34 -3.29 -3.90 -32.07
N GLU A 35 -3.98 -4.51 -31.10
CA GLU A 35 -4.48 -3.83 -29.89
C GLU A 35 -3.33 -3.28 -29.01
N LEU A 36 -2.27 -4.07 -28.83
CA LEU A 36 -1.06 -3.60 -28.11
C LEU A 36 -0.36 -2.45 -28.84
N LYS A 37 -0.37 -2.46 -30.18
CA LYS A 37 0.18 -1.36 -30.97
C LYS A 37 -0.65 -0.09 -30.80
N GLU A 38 -1.97 -0.18 -30.80
CA GLU A 38 -2.86 0.96 -30.56
C GLU A 38 -2.60 1.62 -29.20
N ILE A 39 -2.43 0.84 -28.13
CA ILE A 39 -2.05 1.36 -26.82
C ILE A 39 -0.69 2.09 -26.89
N SER A 40 0.29 1.53 -27.61
CA SER A 40 1.61 2.16 -27.77
C SER A 40 1.51 3.46 -28.54
N ASP A 41 0.74 3.49 -29.63
CA ASP A 41 0.57 4.67 -30.49
C ASP A 41 -0.12 5.81 -29.70
N ILE A 42 -1.13 5.50 -28.90
CA ILE A 42 -1.79 6.47 -28.00
C ILE A 42 -0.81 7.01 -26.95
N MET A 43 0.02 6.17 -26.34
CA MET A 43 1.03 6.61 -25.39
C MET A 43 2.05 7.55 -26.02
N ASP A 44 2.46 7.31 -27.27
CA ASP A 44 3.37 8.19 -28.02
C ASP A 44 2.71 9.54 -28.32
N VAL A 45 1.46 9.55 -28.77
CA VAL A 45 0.68 10.79 -29.00
C VAL A 45 0.56 11.62 -27.72
N ILE A 46 0.24 10.99 -26.58
CA ILE A 46 0.15 11.71 -25.29
C ILE A 46 1.50 12.31 -24.92
N GLN A 47 2.61 11.56 -25.07
CA GLN A 47 3.94 12.08 -24.74
C GLN A 47 4.37 13.25 -25.61
N ASP A 48 4.00 13.24 -26.89
CA ASP A 48 4.41 14.26 -27.85
C ASP A 48 3.51 15.50 -27.81
N SER A 49 2.22 15.33 -27.48
CA SER A 49 1.21 16.39 -27.65
C SER A 49 0.66 16.93 -26.32
N TYR A 50 0.92 16.30 -25.16
CA TYR A 50 0.31 16.73 -23.90
C TYR A 50 0.99 17.98 -23.34
N VAL A 51 0.21 19.03 -23.13
CA VAL A 51 0.66 20.41 -22.85
C VAL A 51 1.50 20.56 -21.57
N GLU A 52 1.30 19.70 -20.55
CA GLU A 52 2.11 19.73 -19.32
C GLU A 52 3.59 19.41 -19.57
N ASN A 53 3.89 18.59 -20.58
CA ASN A 53 5.28 18.34 -20.98
C ASN A 53 5.93 19.58 -21.64
N ALA A 54 5.16 20.43 -22.30
CA ALA A 54 5.66 21.66 -22.91
C ALA A 54 6.09 22.70 -21.84
N ASN A 55 5.42 22.73 -20.70
CA ASN A 55 5.79 23.61 -19.58
C ASN A 55 7.05 23.14 -18.82
N ALA A 56 7.38 21.85 -18.84
CA ALA A 56 8.60 21.32 -18.25
C ALA A 56 9.87 21.77 -19.01
N HIS A 57 9.76 22.08 -20.30
CA HIS A 57 10.87 22.61 -21.10
C HIS A 57 11.08 24.12 -20.92
N LYS A 58 10.02 24.92 -20.75
CA LYS A 58 10.13 26.36 -20.48
C LYS A 58 10.78 26.68 -19.14
N ASN A 59 10.56 25.86 -18.10
CA ASN A 59 11.15 26.06 -16.78
C ASN A 59 12.66 25.74 -16.70
N LYS A 60 13.28 25.18 -17.76
CA LYS A 60 14.74 25.00 -17.82
C LYS A 60 15.48 26.27 -18.25
N GLU A 61 14.85 27.18 -18.97
CA GLU A 61 15.47 28.43 -19.40
C GLU A 61 15.34 29.57 -18.37
N GLU A 62 14.34 29.49 -17.45
CA GLU A 62 14.09 30.53 -16.44
C GLU A 62 14.73 30.29 -15.06
N LYS A 63 15.54 29.23 -14.86
CA LYS A 63 16.16 28.89 -13.56
C LYS A 63 17.22 29.85 -13.06
N ASN A 64 17.31 31.07 -13.59
CA ASN A 64 18.25 32.11 -13.11
C ASN A 64 17.61 33.26 -12.32
N LYS A 65 16.34 33.15 -11.87
CA LYS A 65 15.78 34.12 -10.92
C LYS A 65 15.07 33.42 -9.77
N LYS A 66 15.65 33.61 -8.59
CA LYS A 66 15.11 33.23 -7.29
C LYS A 66 13.69 33.75 -7.10
N THR A 67 12.73 32.91 -6.76
CA THR A 67 11.86 33.10 -5.58
C THR A 67 11.00 31.85 -5.38
N SER A 68 10.98 31.44 -4.13
CA SER A 68 10.15 30.43 -3.51
C SER A 68 8.67 30.67 -3.74
N GLN A 69 7.97 29.67 -4.14
CA GLN A 69 6.58 29.25 -3.87
C GLN A 69 6.03 28.55 -5.10
N ASP A 70 5.37 27.42 -4.85
CA ASP A 70 4.75 26.52 -5.84
C ASP A 70 5.65 25.42 -6.41
N ALA A 71 6.07 24.51 -5.51
CA ALA A 71 6.41 23.15 -5.91
C ALA A 71 5.10 22.41 -6.28
N GLN A 72 4.46 22.87 -7.34
CA GLN A 72 3.42 22.13 -8.03
C GLN A 72 4.07 20.85 -8.57
N LYS A 73 3.59 19.71 -8.11
CA LYS A 73 4.06 18.38 -8.47
C LYS A 73 3.96 18.21 -9.99
N ASN A 74 5.03 18.56 -10.68
CA ASN A 74 5.18 18.32 -12.11
C ASN A 74 5.37 16.81 -12.29
N THR A 75 4.28 16.05 -12.25
CA THR A 75 4.27 14.62 -12.56
C THR A 75 4.50 14.50 -14.07
N LYS A 76 5.79 14.46 -14.44
CA LYS A 76 6.20 14.24 -15.83
C LYS A 76 5.48 12.99 -16.35
N VAL A 77 4.59 13.16 -17.31
CA VAL A 77 3.92 12.06 -17.99
C VAL A 77 4.97 11.19 -18.66
N THR A 78 5.14 9.96 -18.22
CA THR A 78 6.12 9.01 -18.75
C THR A 78 5.40 7.80 -19.34
N LYS A 79 6.04 7.10 -20.28
CA LYS A 79 5.49 5.82 -20.79
C LYS A 79 5.17 4.85 -19.65
N LYS A 80 6.02 4.82 -18.61
CA LYS A 80 5.80 3.98 -17.43
C LYS A 80 4.52 4.37 -16.69
N SER A 81 4.28 5.68 -16.46
CA SER A 81 3.07 6.13 -15.76
C SER A 81 1.80 5.89 -16.58
N LEU A 82 1.87 6.08 -17.91
CA LEU A 82 0.76 5.76 -18.82
C LEU A 82 0.44 4.26 -18.83
N MET A 83 1.46 3.40 -18.91
CA MET A 83 1.28 1.95 -18.86
C MET A 83 0.66 1.51 -17.51
N GLN A 84 1.12 2.07 -16.40
CA GLN A 84 0.55 1.79 -15.08
C GLN A 84 -0.92 2.23 -14.99
N GLY A 85 -1.25 3.40 -15.57
CA GLY A 85 -2.63 3.88 -15.68
C GLY A 85 -3.51 2.93 -16.49
N ALA A 86 -3.02 2.47 -17.65
CA ALA A 86 -3.73 1.51 -18.49
C ALA A 86 -4.01 0.19 -17.76
N LEU A 87 -3.00 -0.37 -17.06
CA LEU A 87 -3.15 -1.60 -16.29
C LEU A 87 -4.15 -1.45 -15.14
N LYS A 88 -4.16 -0.29 -14.46
CA LYS A 88 -5.17 0.01 -13.43
C LYS A 88 -6.57 0.11 -14.03
N GLY A 89 -6.73 0.84 -15.15
CA GLY A 89 -8.01 0.94 -15.84
C GLY A 89 -8.55 -0.41 -16.33
N MET A 90 -7.69 -1.32 -16.79
CA MET A 90 -8.10 -2.69 -17.12
C MET A 90 -8.69 -3.43 -15.90
N MET A 91 -8.09 -3.29 -14.73
CA MET A 91 -8.62 -3.92 -13.52
C MET A 91 -9.92 -3.24 -13.06
N GLU A 92 -10.00 -1.91 -13.14
CA GLU A 92 -11.21 -1.15 -12.83
C GLU A 92 -12.40 -1.53 -13.73
N SER A 93 -12.13 -1.89 -15.00
CA SER A 93 -13.19 -2.33 -15.93
C SER A 93 -13.85 -3.67 -15.57
N LEU A 94 -13.30 -4.42 -14.61
CA LEU A 94 -13.92 -5.65 -14.10
C LEU A 94 -15.08 -5.37 -13.14
N ASP A 95 -15.24 -4.11 -12.69
CA ASP A 95 -16.22 -3.71 -11.67
C ASP A 95 -16.16 -4.58 -10.39
N ASP A 96 -14.96 -5.06 -10.07
CA ASP A 96 -14.67 -5.87 -8.90
C ASP A 96 -13.72 -5.12 -7.94
N PRO A 97 -14.20 -4.67 -6.77
CA PRO A 97 -13.40 -3.91 -5.82
C PRO A 97 -12.23 -4.71 -5.20
N HIS A 98 -12.22 -6.03 -5.38
CA HIS A 98 -11.17 -6.92 -4.86
C HIS A 98 -10.07 -7.20 -5.89
N SER A 99 -10.29 -6.85 -7.15
CA SER A 99 -9.31 -7.02 -8.22
C SER A 99 -8.51 -5.74 -8.41
N VAL A 100 -7.25 -5.74 -8.00
CA VAL A 100 -6.39 -4.55 -8.01
C VAL A 100 -5.05 -4.83 -8.66
N TYR A 101 -4.58 -3.92 -9.51
CA TYR A 101 -3.21 -3.91 -10.00
C TYR A 101 -2.32 -3.09 -9.07
N PHE A 102 -1.26 -3.70 -8.56
CA PHE A 102 -0.24 -3.03 -7.78
C PHE A 102 1.05 -2.84 -8.59
N THR A 103 1.62 -1.65 -8.55
CA THR A 103 3.03 -1.46 -8.89
C THR A 103 3.91 -2.19 -7.88
N ARG A 104 5.20 -2.35 -8.17
CA ARG A 104 6.15 -3.00 -7.23
C ARG A 104 6.21 -2.27 -5.88
N GLU A 105 6.18 -0.94 -5.91
CA GLU A 105 6.19 -0.13 -4.70
C GLU A 105 4.90 -0.28 -3.90
N GLU A 106 3.75 -0.22 -4.57
CA GLU A 106 2.44 -0.42 -3.92
C GLU A 106 2.30 -1.82 -3.35
N LEU A 107 2.72 -2.86 -4.09
CA LEU A 107 2.71 -4.23 -3.61
C LEU A 107 3.61 -4.40 -2.37
N ARG A 108 4.79 -3.76 -2.37
CA ARG A 108 5.68 -3.80 -1.20
C ARG A 108 5.04 -3.12 0.00
N SER A 109 4.45 -1.94 -0.17
CA SER A 109 3.72 -1.24 0.91
C SER A 109 2.56 -2.08 1.43
N PHE A 110 1.77 -2.68 0.55
CA PHE A 110 0.68 -3.57 0.91
C PHE A 110 1.16 -4.80 1.70
N GLN A 111 2.27 -5.41 1.29
CA GLN A 111 2.88 -6.52 2.03
C GLN A 111 3.43 -6.08 3.40
N GLU A 112 4.01 -4.88 3.52
CA GLU A 112 4.46 -4.33 4.81
C GLU A 112 3.27 -4.11 5.75
N ASP A 113 2.14 -3.61 5.23
CA ASP A 113 0.92 -3.39 6.01
C ASP A 113 0.30 -4.72 6.49
N ILE A 114 0.31 -5.76 5.66
CA ILE A 114 -0.14 -7.11 6.06
C ILE A 114 0.82 -7.70 7.10
N LYS A 115 2.12 -7.61 6.88
CA LYS A 115 3.13 -8.13 7.83
C LYS A 115 3.10 -7.41 9.17
N GLY A 116 2.53 -6.20 9.24
CA GLY A 116 2.50 -5.40 10.45
C GLY A 116 3.87 -4.95 10.93
N LYS A 117 4.87 -5.02 10.06
CA LYS A 117 6.24 -4.57 10.35
C LYS A 117 6.67 -3.59 9.27
N TYR A 118 7.00 -2.38 9.69
CA TYR A 118 7.54 -1.36 8.79
C TYR A 118 8.54 -0.48 9.54
N VAL A 119 9.40 0.21 8.79
CA VAL A 119 10.34 1.17 9.38
C VAL A 119 9.78 2.58 9.26
N GLY A 120 9.56 3.22 10.40
CA GLY A 120 8.98 4.56 10.44
C GLY A 120 8.97 5.16 11.84
N VAL A 121 8.10 6.13 12.04
CA VAL A 121 8.02 6.90 13.30
C VAL A 121 6.90 6.44 14.23
N GLY A 122 6.09 5.46 13.85
CA GLY A 122 5.08 4.85 14.72
C GLY A 122 3.90 5.78 15.03
N MET A 123 3.20 6.27 14.00
CA MET A 123 1.94 6.97 14.15
C MET A 123 0.97 6.68 13.01
N VAL A 124 -0.31 6.68 13.32
CA VAL A 124 -1.40 6.64 12.35
C VAL A 124 -1.78 8.07 12.01
N ILE A 125 -1.78 8.39 10.72
CA ILE A 125 -2.09 9.70 10.20
C ILE A 125 -3.28 9.66 9.25
N GLN A 126 -4.02 10.75 9.17
CA GLN A 126 -5.14 10.91 8.26
C GLN A 126 -5.17 12.34 7.71
N LYS A 127 -5.55 12.48 6.44
CA LYS A 127 -5.86 13.75 5.81
C LYS A 127 -7.13 13.63 5.01
N LYS A 128 -8.14 14.40 5.35
CA LYS A 128 -9.34 14.57 4.53
C LYS A 128 -9.15 15.75 3.59
N VAL A 129 -9.93 15.77 2.53
CA VAL A 129 -9.89 16.88 1.56
C VAL A 129 -10.21 18.20 2.28
N GLY A 130 -9.33 19.19 2.12
CA GLY A 130 -9.47 20.50 2.76
C GLY A 130 -9.06 20.56 4.26
N GLU A 131 -8.69 19.44 4.88
CA GLU A 131 -8.25 19.40 6.27
C GLU A 131 -6.71 19.26 6.38
N PRO A 132 -6.10 19.67 7.50
CA PRO A 132 -4.68 19.44 7.75
C PRO A 132 -4.37 17.96 7.97
N LEU A 133 -3.12 17.56 7.68
CA LEU A 133 -2.62 16.24 8.00
C LEU A 133 -2.61 16.03 9.51
N THR A 134 -3.40 15.10 10.02
CA THR A 134 -3.66 14.96 11.46
C THR A 134 -3.23 13.59 11.98
N VAL A 135 -2.66 13.56 13.17
CA VAL A 135 -2.34 12.33 13.90
C VAL A 135 -3.63 11.75 14.48
N VAL A 136 -4.03 10.56 14.02
CA VAL A 136 -5.15 9.81 14.58
C VAL A 136 -4.73 9.23 15.94
N SER A 137 -3.59 8.55 15.97
CA SER A 137 -2.96 8.04 17.19
C SER A 137 -1.48 7.74 17.00
N PRO A 138 -0.61 8.03 17.96
CA PRO A 138 0.70 7.42 18.00
C PRO A 138 0.56 5.94 18.39
N ILE A 139 1.48 5.10 17.89
CA ILE A 139 1.57 3.69 18.25
C ILE A 139 2.30 3.59 19.60
N GLU A 140 1.71 2.86 20.51
CA GLU A 140 2.25 2.64 21.86
C GLU A 140 3.70 2.11 21.80
N ASP A 141 4.58 2.67 22.60
CA ASP A 141 6.03 2.41 22.65
C ASP A 141 6.81 2.79 21.37
N GLY A 142 6.16 3.36 20.36
CA GLY A 142 6.80 3.85 19.14
C GLY A 142 7.52 5.19 19.31
N PRO A 143 8.39 5.59 18.37
CA PRO A 143 9.15 6.85 18.45
C PRO A 143 8.26 8.08 18.65
N ALA A 144 7.16 8.19 17.93
CA ALA A 144 6.23 9.33 18.06
C ALA A 144 5.57 9.38 19.46
N TYR A 145 5.23 8.22 20.02
CA TYR A 145 4.66 8.11 21.36
C TYR A 145 5.68 8.58 22.43
N LYS A 146 6.94 8.10 22.35
CA LYS A 146 8.00 8.41 23.31
C LYS A 146 8.31 9.89 23.39
N VAL A 147 8.21 10.64 22.30
CA VAL A 147 8.47 12.09 22.30
C VAL A 147 7.24 12.94 22.65
N GLY A 148 6.08 12.32 22.88
CA GLY A 148 4.84 12.97 23.31
C GLY A 148 3.99 13.59 22.21
N ILE A 149 4.04 13.02 21.00
CA ILE A 149 3.03 13.28 19.96
C ILE A 149 1.71 12.71 20.43
N LYS A 150 0.61 13.44 20.22
CA LYS A 150 -0.72 13.10 20.72
C LYS A 150 -1.74 12.97 19.59
N PRO A 151 -2.85 12.26 19.82
CA PRO A 151 -4.01 12.32 18.93
C PRO A 151 -4.46 13.76 18.71
N LYS A 152 -4.91 14.06 17.49
CA LYS A 152 -5.33 15.38 16.99
C LYS A 152 -4.19 16.40 16.79
N ASP A 153 -2.92 16.03 17.00
CA ASP A 153 -1.82 16.88 16.56
C ASP A 153 -1.83 17.03 15.04
N GLN A 154 -1.67 18.25 14.52
CA GLN A 154 -1.61 18.55 13.10
C GLN A 154 -0.16 18.60 12.65
N ILE A 155 0.23 17.77 11.71
CA ILE A 155 1.57 17.78 11.14
C ILE A 155 1.60 18.84 10.05
N VAL A 156 2.35 19.92 10.27
CA VAL A 156 2.44 21.07 9.37
C VAL A 156 3.66 21.03 8.45
N GLU A 157 4.76 20.42 8.91
CA GLU A 157 5.98 20.23 8.10
C GLU A 157 6.62 18.86 8.37
N ILE A 158 7.26 18.29 7.37
CA ILE A 158 8.14 17.10 7.45
C ILE A 158 9.45 17.48 6.78
N ASP A 159 10.58 17.42 7.54
CA ASP A 159 11.91 17.83 7.10
C ASP A 159 11.96 19.25 6.50
N GLY A 160 11.16 20.18 7.06
CA GLY A 160 11.07 21.58 6.61
C GLY A 160 10.14 21.81 5.41
N GLU A 161 9.58 20.77 4.82
CA GLU A 161 8.61 20.89 3.73
C GLU A 161 7.18 20.86 4.27
N SER A 162 6.32 21.77 3.76
CA SER A 162 4.91 21.86 4.16
C SER A 162 4.14 20.60 3.77
N THR A 163 3.24 20.16 4.66
CA THR A 163 2.34 19.03 4.41
C THR A 163 1.00 19.44 3.79
N TYR A 164 0.81 20.73 3.54
CA TYR A 164 -0.47 21.26 3.07
C TYR A 164 -0.97 20.58 1.79
N ASN A 165 -0.09 20.37 0.82
CA ASN A 165 -0.42 19.75 -0.47
C ASN A 165 -0.14 18.23 -0.53
N LEU A 166 0.31 17.60 0.56
CA LEU A 166 0.58 16.18 0.59
C LEU A 166 -0.70 15.39 0.83
N THR A 167 -0.82 14.24 0.18
CA THR A 167 -1.78 13.20 0.57
C THR A 167 -1.29 12.46 1.81
N SER A 168 -2.18 11.70 2.48
CA SER A 168 -1.79 10.82 3.59
C SER A 168 -0.71 9.82 3.19
N GLU A 169 -0.79 9.31 1.96
CA GLU A 169 0.15 8.33 1.42
C GLU A 169 1.54 8.96 1.20
N GLU A 170 1.61 10.16 0.63
CA GLU A 170 2.86 10.89 0.43
C GLU A 170 3.53 11.25 1.74
N ALA A 171 2.74 11.70 2.71
CA ALA A 171 3.23 11.97 4.07
C ALA A 171 3.74 10.69 4.73
N SER A 172 3.02 9.57 4.59
CA SER A 172 3.45 8.26 5.08
C SER A 172 4.79 7.84 4.49
N LYS A 173 4.98 7.99 3.16
CA LYS A 173 6.26 7.70 2.49
C LYS A 173 7.42 8.52 3.04
N ARG A 174 7.20 9.79 3.41
CA ARG A 174 8.24 10.66 4.00
C ARG A 174 8.54 10.30 5.45
N LEU A 175 7.53 9.87 6.21
CA LEU A 175 7.68 9.44 7.60
C LEU A 175 8.32 8.05 7.73
N LYS A 176 8.07 7.16 6.75
CA LYS A 176 8.79 5.89 6.59
C LYS A 176 10.21 6.16 6.07
N GLY A 177 11.11 5.17 6.14
CA GLY A 177 12.48 5.28 5.59
C GLY A 177 13.41 4.21 6.13
N LYS A 178 14.72 4.44 6.05
CA LYS A 178 15.72 3.51 6.57
C LYS A 178 15.74 3.55 8.11
N ALA A 179 15.90 2.39 8.74
CA ALA A 179 16.02 2.29 10.18
C ALA A 179 17.20 3.14 10.70
N ASN A 180 17.05 3.68 11.89
CA ASN A 180 18.02 4.55 12.56
C ASN A 180 18.27 5.91 11.90
N THR A 181 17.54 6.30 10.85
CA THR A 181 17.55 7.66 10.33
C THR A 181 16.56 8.54 11.10
N THR A 182 16.80 9.85 11.11
CA THR A 182 15.95 10.83 11.80
C THR A 182 15.10 11.59 10.78
N VAL A 183 13.88 11.95 11.17
CA VAL A 183 12.99 12.86 10.45
C VAL A 183 12.53 13.97 11.40
N LYS A 184 12.49 15.21 10.93
CA LYS A 184 11.98 16.35 11.69
C LYS A 184 10.51 16.56 11.34
N VAL A 185 9.67 16.55 12.36
CA VAL A 185 8.22 16.74 12.19
C VAL A 185 7.79 17.96 13.00
N LYS A 186 7.28 18.96 12.31
CA LYS A 186 6.70 20.15 12.95
C LYS A 186 5.22 19.93 13.13
N VAL A 187 4.78 20.06 14.37
CA VAL A 187 3.41 19.75 14.79
C VAL A 187 2.77 21.00 15.37
N TYR A 188 1.55 21.30 14.97
CA TYR A 188 0.67 22.26 15.61
C TYR A 188 -0.35 21.53 16.47
N ARG A 189 -0.42 21.88 17.76
CA ARG A 189 -1.38 21.33 18.73
C ARG A 189 -2.41 22.37 19.08
N GLU A 190 -3.62 22.17 18.58
CA GLU A 190 -4.70 23.14 18.72
C GLU A 190 -5.11 23.37 20.20
N ALA A 191 -5.11 22.32 21.02
CA ALA A 191 -5.53 22.37 22.42
C ALA A 191 -4.80 23.43 23.26
N ASN A 192 -3.57 23.75 22.94
CA ASN A 192 -2.76 24.76 23.64
C ASN A 192 -2.13 25.78 22.67
N LYS A 193 -2.54 25.81 21.41
CA LYS A 193 -2.03 26.68 20.34
C LYS A 193 -0.50 26.65 20.21
N LEU A 194 0.11 25.50 20.46
CA LEU A 194 1.55 25.32 20.48
C LEU A 194 2.04 24.67 19.18
N THR A 195 3.07 25.29 18.60
CA THR A 195 3.84 24.67 17.52
C THR A 195 5.16 24.15 18.06
N LYS A 196 5.48 22.88 17.79
CA LYS A 196 6.71 22.25 18.25
C LYS A 196 7.32 21.39 17.14
N VAL A 197 8.65 21.39 17.05
CA VAL A 197 9.41 20.48 16.19
C VAL A 197 9.85 19.27 17.01
N PHE A 198 9.57 18.08 16.49
CA PHE A 198 10.01 16.83 17.06
C PHE A 198 11.03 16.18 16.12
N GLU A 199 12.13 15.71 16.66
CA GLU A 199 13.07 14.84 15.95
C GLU A 199 12.73 13.39 16.26
N LEU A 200 12.35 12.65 15.23
CA LEU A 200 11.87 11.27 15.35
C LEU A 200 12.86 10.34 14.70
N LYS A 201 13.41 9.41 15.47
CA LYS A 201 14.22 8.33 14.93
C LYS A 201 13.31 7.27 14.31
N ARG A 202 13.58 6.89 13.07
CA ARG A 202 12.85 5.79 12.42
C ARG A 202 13.29 4.46 13.01
N GLU A 203 12.35 3.71 13.53
CA GLU A 203 12.56 2.40 14.12
C GLU A 203 11.66 1.36 13.42
N THR A 204 11.95 0.08 13.60
CA THR A 204 11.04 -0.98 13.20
C THR A 204 9.82 -0.94 14.11
N ILE A 205 8.66 -0.71 13.54
CA ILE A 205 7.37 -0.70 14.23
C ILE A 205 6.74 -2.08 14.01
N GLU A 206 6.35 -2.72 15.11
CA GLU A 206 5.57 -3.96 15.08
C GLU A 206 4.16 -3.68 15.59
N LEU A 207 3.18 -3.94 14.74
CA LEU A 207 1.77 -3.79 15.10
C LEU A 207 1.30 -5.01 15.90
N LYS A 208 0.77 -4.78 17.09
CA LYS A 208 0.17 -5.84 17.90
C LYS A 208 -1.29 -6.04 17.49
N TYR A 209 -1.55 -7.09 16.73
CA TYR A 209 -2.89 -7.41 16.25
C TYR A 209 -3.76 -8.15 17.25
N VAL A 210 -3.15 -8.77 18.28
CA VAL A 210 -3.83 -9.55 19.31
C VAL A 210 -3.78 -8.82 20.65
N LYS A 211 -4.94 -8.60 21.26
CA LYS A 211 -5.08 -8.06 22.62
C LYS A 211 -5.97 -8.99 23.42
N SER A 212 -5.55 -9.32 24.63
CA SER A 212 -6.33 -10.20 25.50
C SER A 212 -6.39 -9.69 26.93
N LYS A 213 -7.50 -9.94 27.60
CA LYS A 213 -7.69 -9.67 29.01
C LYS A 213 -8.71 -10.64 29.62
N MET A 214 -8.60 -10.92 30.92
CA MET A 214 -9.62 -11.61 31.67
C MET A 214 -10.66 -10.59 32.15
N LEU A 215 -11.92 -10.89 31.96
CA LEU A 215 -13.06 -10.15 32.49
C LEU A 215 -13.59 -10.87 33.75
N GLU A 216 -14.48 -10.21 34.49
CA GLU A 216 -15.17 -10.78 35.63
C GLU A 216 -15.95 -12.03 35.21
N GLY A 217 -16.15 -12.97 36.17
CA GLY A 217 -16.85 -14.21 35.89
C GLY A 217 -16.04 -15.28 35.16
N GLY A 218 -14.74 -15.08 34.96
CA GLY A 218 -13.88 -16.04 34.24
C GLY A 218 -14.06 -15.98 32.71
N ILE A 219 -14.46 -14.84 32.18
CA ILE A 219 -14.63 -14.64 30.73
C ILE A 219 -13.33 -14.10 30.15
N GLY A 220 -12.70 -14.85 29.23
CA GLY A 220 -11.59 -14.38 28.40
C GLY A 220 -12.10 -13.45 27.31
N TYR A 221 -11.51 -12.26 27.19
CA TYR A 221 -11.73 -11.37 26.05
C TYR A 221 -10.47 -11.35 25.21
N LEU A 222 -10.61 -11.66 23.93
CA LEU A 222 -9.54 -11.69 22.96
C LEU A 222 -9.96 -10.92 21.72
N ARG A 223 -9.25 -9.85 21.39
CA ARG A 223 -9.49 -9.05 20.21
C ARG A 223 -8.40 -9.29 19.17
N LEU A 224 -8.82 -9.61 17.96
CA LEU A 224 -7.97 -9.74 16.78
C LEU A 224 -8.33 -8.61 15.80
N THR A 225 -7.41 -7.67 15.59
CA THR A 225 -7.66 -6.48 14.76
C THR A 225 -7.35 -6.70 13.28
N GLN A 226 -6.49 -7.66 12.94
CA GLN A 226 -6.14 -8.01 11.57
C GLN A 226 -5.48 -9.39 11.52
N PHE A 227 -5.64 -10.13 10.42
CA PHE A 227 -4.92 -11.37 10.16
C PHE A 227 -3.54 -11.07 9.53
N GLY A 228 -2.66 -10.39 10.29
CA GLY A 228 -1.30 -10.10 9.87
C GLY A 228 -0.39 -11.31 9.89
N ASP A 229 0.84 -11.14 9.40
CA ASP A 229 1.86 -12.18 9.45
C ASP A 229 2.17 -12.57 10.91
N ASN A 230 2.35 -13.86 11.15
CA ASN A 230 2.63 -14.43 12.48
C ASN A 230 1.57 -14.18 13.58
N VAL A 231 0.35 -13.80 13.22
CA VAL A 231 -0.71 -13.55 14.23
C VAL A 231 -1.18 -14.83 14.92
N TYR A 232 -1.07 -15.99 14.27
CA TYR A 232 -1.46 -17.28 14.86
C TYR A 232 -0.67 -17.63 16.13
N PRO A 233 0.67 -17.52 16.20
CA PRO A 233 1.41 -17.73 17.44
C PRO A 233 0.98 -16.81 18.58
N ASP A 234 0.74 -15.52 18.28
CA ASP A 234 0.29 -14.55 19.29
C ASP A 234 -1.12 -14.89 19.80
N MET A 235 -2.01 -15.28 18.89
CA MET A 235 -3.36 -15.71 19.22
C MET A 235 -3.35 -16.96 20.12
N LYS A 236 -2.55 -17.97 19.77
CA LYS A 236 -2.36 -19.19 20.53
C LYS A 236 -1.85 -18.88 21.94
N LYS A 237 -0.77 -18.10 22.04
CA LYS A 237 -0.20 -17.68 23.33
C LYS A 237 -1.19 -16.90 24.18
N ALA A 238 -1.98 -16.00 23.58
CA ALA A 238 -2.99 -15.24 24.29
C ALA A 238 -4.10 -16.14 24.83
N LEU A 239 -4.56 -17.13 24.04
CA LEU A 239 -5.58 -18.09 24.43
C LEU A 239 -5.09 -19.00 25.57
N GLU A 240 -3.89 -19.58 25.45
CA GLU A 240 -3.24 -20.37 26.48
C GLU A 240 -3.08 -19.58 27.79
N GLY A 241 -2.69 -18.31 27.71
CA GLY A 241 -2.59 -17.42 28.87
C GLY A 241 -3.93 -17.13 29.57
N LEU A 242 -5.03 -17.04 28.79
CA LEU A 242 -6.38 -16.92 29.36
C LEU A 242 -6.86 -18.22 30.01
N GLN A 243 -6.58 -19.37 29.39
CA GLN A 243 -6.89 -20.70 29.93
C GLN A 243 -6.16 -20.94 31.24
N ALA A 244 -4.86 -20.62 31.31
CA ALA A 244 -4.06 -20.74 32.53
C ALA A 244 -4.60 -19.86 33.69
N LYS A 245 -5.31 -18.79 33.40
CA LYS A 245 -5.98 -17.92 34.37
C LYS A 245 -7.39 -18.42 34.75
N GLY A 246 -7.78 -19.60 34.30
CA GLY A 246 -9.09 -20.19 34.64
C GLY A 246 -10.24 -19.65 33.75
N MET A 247 -9.98 -19.33 32.49
CA MET A 247 -11.03 -18.94 31.55
C MET A 247 -12.08 -20.04 31.40
N LYS A 248 -13.35 -19.65 31.55
CA LYS A 248 -14.53 -20.55 31.43
C LYS A 248 -15.26 -20.32 30.08
N ALA A 249 -15.20 -19.12 29.57
CA ALA A 249 -15.81 -18.73 28.30
C ALA A 249 -14.93 -17.71 27.55
N LEU A 250 -15.06 -17.63 26.26
CA LEU A 250 -14.28 -16.71 25.39
C LEU A 250 -15.19 -15.77 24.60
N ILE A 251 -14.87 -14.49 24.63
CA ILE A 251 -15.37 -13.50 23.67
C ILE A 251 -14.24 -13.24 22.67
N LEU A 252 -14.43 -13.68 21.41
CA LEU A 252 -13.55 -13.35 20.30
C LEU A 252 -14.09 -12.10 19.58
N ASP A 253 -13.39 -10.97 19.70
CA ASP A 253 -13.77 -9.70 19.08
C ASP A 253 -13.02 -9.48 17.76
N LEU A 254 -13.76 -9.58 16.66
CA LEU A 254 -13.30 -9.34 15.29
C LEU A 254 -13.85 -8.02 14.71
N ARG A 255 -14.45 -7.17 15.51
CA ARG A 255 -15.02 -5.90 15.03
C ARG A 255 -13.94 -5.00 14.42
N SER A 256 -14.25 -4.45 13.24
CA SER A 256 -13.32 -3.63 12.45
C SER A 256 -12.04 -4.37 12.00
N ASN A 257 -12.08 -5.70 11.92
CA ASN A 257 -11.02 -6.50 11.31
C ASN A 257 -11.27 -6.54 9.79
N PRO A 258 -10.39 -5.97 8.95
CA PRO A 258 -10.57 -5.93 7.49
C PRO A 258 -10.18 -7.25 6.81
N GLY A 259 -9.70 -8.26 7.56
CA GLY A 259 -9.14 -9.48 7.00
C GLY A 259 -7.61 -9.52 7.10
N GLY A 260 -6.96 -10.05 6.07
CA GLY A 260 -5.50 -10.18 5.97
C GLY A 260 -5.07 -11.48 5.30
N GLU A 261 -4.06 -12.16 5.84
CA GLU A 261 -3.49 -13.36 5.25
C GLU A 261 -4.41 -14.58 5.46
N LEU A 262 -4.81 -15.22 4.34
CA LEU A 262 -5.70 -16.39 4.35
C LEU A 262 -5.11 -17.56 5.16
N GLY A 263 -3.79 -17.81 5.03
CA GLY A 263 -3.14 -18.88 5.78
C GLY A 263 -3.21 -18.69 7.29
N GLN A 264 -3.13 -17.45 7.79
CA GLN A 264 -3.28 -17.16 9.22
C GLN A 264 -4.73 -17.34 9.67
N SER A 265 -5.70 -16.92 8.85
CA SER A 265 -7.12 -17.10 9.18
C SER A 265 -7.52 -18.56 9.25
N ILE A 266 -7.02 -19.40 8.35
CA ILE A 266 -7.21 -20.85 8.38
C ILE A 266 -6.64 -21.46 9.68
N LYS A 267 -5.38 -21.14 10.01
CA LYS A 267 -4.74 -21.65 11.25
C LYS A 267 -5.51 -21.24 12.51
N ILE A 268 -6.01 -19.99 12.56
CA ILE A 268 -6.79 -19.51 13.71
C ILE A 268 -8.16 -20.16 13.76
N ALA A 269 -8.86 -20.28 12.62
CA ALA A 269 -10.16 -20.96 12.57
C ALA A 269 -10.04 -22.42 13.01
N SER A 270 -8.95 -23.11 12.64
CA SER A 270 -8.65 -24.49 13.03
C SER A 270 -8.43 -24.67 14.54
N MET A 271 -8.21 -23.59 15.30
CA MET A 271 -8.16 -23.68 16.79
C MET A 271 -9.55 -23.91 17.40
N PHE A 272 -10.62 -23.61 16.66
CA PHE A 272 -12.01 -23.67 17.16
C PHE A 272 -12.85 -24.71 16.41
N ILE A 273 -12.35 -25.28 15.33
CA ILE A 273 -13.05 -26.24 14.47
C ILE A 273 -12.24 -27.53 14.45
N GLU A 274 -12.78 -28.61 15.03
CA GLU A 274 -12.06 -29.89 15.15
C GLU A 274 -11.95 -30.62 13.79
N LYS A 275 -12.99 -30.59 12.96
CA LYS A 275 -13.06 -31.30 11.70
C LYS A 275 -13.89 -30.54 10.68
N GLY A 276 -13.51 -30.64 9.41
CA GLY A 276 -14.24 -30.09 8.30
C GLY A 276 -13.43 -29.09 7.48
N LYS A 277 -14.00 -28.70 6.35
CA LYS A 277 -13.44 -27.71 5.47
C LYS A 277 -13.58 -26.30 6.09
N ILE A 278 -12.51 -25.59 6.26
CA ILE A 278 -12.50 -24.20 6.78
C ILE A 278 -12.89 -23.23 5.66
N VAL A 279 -12.24 -23.35 4.50
CA VAL A 279 -12.45 -22.50 3.34
C VAL A 279 -12.01 -23.25 2.08
N SER A 280 -12.59 -22.92 0.94
CA SER A 280 -12.09 -23.37 -0.36
C SER A 280 -12.11 -22.22 -1.36
N THR A 281 -11.21 -22.28 -2.33
CA THR A 281 -11.19 -21.38 -3.48
C THR A 281 -11.54 -22.15 -4.74
N ARG A 282 -12.41 -21.57 -5.59
CA ARG A 282 -12.83 -22.18 -6.84
C ARG A 282 -12.34 -21.35 -8.01
N GLN A 283 -11.63 -21.98 -8.90
CA GLN A 283 -11.20 -21.37 -10.15
C GLN A 283 -12.27 -21.47 -11.25
N LYS A 284 -12.16 -20.63 -12.29
CA LYS A 284 -13.10 -20.63 -13.43
C LYS A 284 -13.23 -22.01 -14.09
N LYS A 285 -12.15 -22.80 -14.13
CA LYS A 285 -12.13 -24.16 -14.68
C LYS A 285 -12.67 -25.25 -13.73
N GLY A 286 -13.21 -24.87 -12.58
CA GLY A 286 -13.83 -25.80 -11.64
C GLY A 286 -12.87 -26.51 -10.70
N GLU A 287 -11.58 -26.24 -10.76
CA GLU A 287 -10.61 -26.75 -9.78
C GLU A 287 -10.85 -26.07 -8.42
N GLU A 288 -11.00 -26.88 -7.39
CA GLU A 288 -11.19 -26.42 -6.02
C GLU A 288 -9.91 -26.69 -5.23
N THR A 289 -9.34 -25.63 -4.65
CA THR A 289 -8.21 -25.72 -3.72
C THR A 289 -8.74 -25.54 -2.31
N VAL A 290 -8.41 -26.45 -1.42
CA VAL A 290 -8.86 -26.49 0.00
C VAL A 290 -7.69 -26.12 0.90
#